data_1945eb7f73ea601d46bf7604042c53ff
#
_entry.id   1945eb7f73ea601d46bf7604042c53ff
#
_cell.length_a   1.000
_cell.length_b   1.000
_cell.length_c   1.000
_cell.angle_alpha   90.00
_cell.angle_beta   90.00
_cell.angle_gamma   90.00
#
_symmetry.space_group_name_H-M   'P 1'
#
loop_
_entity.id
_entity.type
_entity.pdbx_description
1 polymer ?
#
loop_
_entity_poly.entity_id
_entity_poly.type
_entity_poly.pdbx_seq_one_letter_code
_entity_poly.pdbx_strand_id
1 'polypeptide(L)'
;MVTLVNKGTASASEILAGSLQDNERSILMGEQTYGKGLIQSLKSLGEDSGIAITVASYLTPNGNNIQGQGMTPDKLLDLPDASDYGSTEDKWVRNAELFLESLLEKEEVSVQTIELNNEEIKS
;
A
#
# COMPACT_ATOMS: atom_id res chain seq x y z
N MET A 1 -1.09 10.16 1.91
CA MET A 1 -1.31 9.39 0.63
C MET A 1 -2.00 8.08 0.97
N VAL A 2 -2.83 7.54 0.06
CA VAL A 2 -3.39 6.18 0.14
C VAL A 2 -2.86 5.35 -1.02
N THR A 3 -2.57 4.08 -0.76
CA THR A 3 -2.21 3.08 -1.77
C THR A 3 -3.25 1.96 -1.73
N LEU A 4 -3.93 1.73 -2.84
CA LEU A 4 -4.90 0.65 -2.97
C LEU A 4 -4.19 -0.63 -3.41
N VAL A 5 -4.44 -1.72 -2.69
CA VAL A 5 -3.84 -3.03 -2.93
C VAL A 5 -4.90 -4.13 -2.89
N ASN A 6 -4.68 -5.19 -3.66
CA ASN A 6 -5.57 -6.35 -3.68
C ASN A 6 -4.78 -7.66 -3.81
N LYS A 7 -5.46 -8.80 -3.83
CA LYS A 7 -4.87 -10.13 -3.98
C LYS A 7 -4.07 -10.34 -5.28
N GLY A 8 -4.24 -9.46 -6.28
CA GLY A 8 -3.45 -9.46 -7.51
C GLY A 8 -2.19 -8.59 -7.42
N THR A 9 -2.06 -7.77 -6.39
CA THR A 9 -0.85 -6.97 -6.12
C THR A 9 0.29 -7.91 -5.74
N ALA A 10 1.37 -7.93 -6.53
CA ALA A 10 2.45 -8.90 -6.37
C ALA A 10 3.84 -8.32 -6.68
N SER A 11 4.88 -8.93 -6.12
CA SER A 11 6.29 -8.70 -6.48
C SER A 11 6.71 -7.22 -6.31
N ALA A 12 7.13 -6.55 -7.38
CA ALA A 12 7.58 -5.14 -7.35
C ALA A 12 6.52 -4.19 -6.77
N SER A 13 5.24 -4.46 -7.01
CA SER A 13 4.14 -3.67 -6.42
C SER A 13 4.07 -3.85 -4.90
N GLU A 14 4.35 -5.06 -4.39
CA GLU A 14 4.43 -5.31 -2.95
C GLU A 14 5.64 -4.63 -2.33
N ILE A 15 6.78 -4.61 -3.03
CA ILE A 15 7.99 -3.92 -2.57
C ILE A 15 7.71 -2.42 -2.43
N LEU A 16 7.07 -1.81 -3.44
CA LEU A 16 6.70 -0.40 -3.39
C LEU A 16 5.71 -0.12 -2.25
N ALA A 17 4.63 -0.90 -2.18
CA ALA A 17 3.60 -0.75 -1.16
C ALA A 17 4.19 -0.90 0.25
N GLY A 18 5.03 -1.93 0.48
CA GLY A 18 5.69 -2.15 1.76
C GLY A 18 6.68 -1.07 2.14
N SER A 19 7.41 -0.55 1.16
CA SER A 19 8.29 0.59 1.41
C SER A 19 7.51 1.83 1.84
N LEU A 20 6.37 2.10 1.22
CA LEU A 20 5.53 3.25 1.56
C LEU A 20 4.83 3.08 2.92
N GLN A 21 4.35 1.87 3.23
CA GLN A 21 3.70 1.55 4.50
C GLN A 21 4.70 1.65 5.66
N ASP A 22 5.81 0.94 5.57
CA ASP A 22 6.81 0.88 6.65
C ASP A 22 7.50 2.23 6.93
N ASN A 23 7.54 3.13 5.94
CA ASN A 23 8.01 4.50 6.13
C ASN A 23 6.89 5.50 6.44
N GLU A 24 5.69 5.03 6.75
CA GLU A 24 4.51 5.85 7.11
C GLU A 24 4.15 6.92 6.05
N ARG A 25 4.53 6.66 4.79
CA ARG A 25 4.26 7.58 3.66
C ARG A 25 2.91 7.35 3.02
N SER A 26 2.34 6.17 3.22
CA SER A 26 1.03 5.80 2.69
C SER A 26 0.30 4.88 3.64
N ILE A 27 -1.00 5.06 3.70
CA ILE A 27 -1.94 4.09 4.29
C ILE A 27 -2.30 3.09 3.20
N LEU A 28 -2.06 1.80 3.43
CA LEU A 28 -2.51 0.75 2.54
C LEU A 28 -3.99 0.44 2.81
N MET A 29 -4.80 0.47 1.76
CA MET A 29 -6.23 0.13 1.83
C MET A 29 -6.56 -0.95 0.80
N GLY A 30 -7.42 -1.89 1.14
CA GLY A 30 -7.88 -2.93 0.23
C GLY A 30 -7.87 -4.33 0.83
N GLU A 31 -7.24 -5.29 0.13
CA GLU A 31 -7.11 -6.69 0.54
C GLU A 31 -5.67 -7.10 0.74
N GLN A 32 -5.49 -8.25 1.42
CA GLN A 32 -4.20 -8.96 1.50
C GLN A 32 -3.59 -9.14 0.11
N THR A 33 -2.31 -8.83 -0.05
CA THR A 33 -1.62 -8.96 -1.33
C THR A 33 -1.18 -10.40 -1.61
N TYR A 34 -0.62 -10.65 -2.78
CA TYR A 34 -0.32 -12.01 -3.27
C TYR A 34 0.76 -12.74 -2.47
N GLY A 35 1.83 -12.05 -2.09
CA GLY A 35 2.95 -12.67 -1.39
C GLY A 35 4.03 -13.26 -2.29
N LYS A 36 4.44 -12.56 -3.35
CA LYS A 36 5.55 -12.97 -4.22
C LYS A 36 6.84 -12.26 -3.80
N GLY A 37 7.51 -12.79 -2.78
CA GLY A 37 8.69 -12.21 -2.16
C GLY A 37 10.03 -12.83 -2.57
N LEU A 38 10.08 -13.69 -3.59
CA LEU A 38 11.32 -14.34 -4.03
C LEU A 38 11.92 -13.67 -5.25
N ILE A 39 13.25 -13.59 -5.26
CA ILE A 39 14.05 -13.17 -6.41
C ILE A 39 14.62 -14.40 -7.11
N GLN A 40 14.39 -14.49 -8.41
CA GLN A 40 14.89 -15.58 -9.23
C GLN A 40 15.89 -15.07 -10.28
N SER A 41 17.00 -15.79 -10.42
CA SER A 41 17.96 -15.61 -11.50
C SER A 41 17.64 -16.61 -12.61
N LEU A 42 17.51 -16.10 -13.83
CA LEU A 42 17.31 -16.93 -15.01
C LEU A 42 18.67 -17.26 -15.64
N LYS A 43 18.91 -18.55 -15.89
CA LYS A 43 20.10 -19.01 -16.60
C LYS A 43 19.70 -19.81 -17.83
N SER A 44 20.25 -19.44 -18.99
CA SER A 44 20.10 -20.25 -20.21
C SER A 44 20.87 -21.56 -20.07
N LEU A 45 20.27 -22.65 -20.52
CA LEU A 45 20.87 -23.99 -20.63
C LEU A 45 21.05 -24.42 -22.08
N GLY A 46 20.73 -23.58 -23.05
CA GLY A 46 20.79 -23.82 -24.49
C GLY A 46 19.89 -22.85 -25.24
N GLU A 47 19.71 -23.09 -26.55
CA GLU A 47 18.98 -22.14 -27.41
C GLU A 47 17.50 -22.00 -26.99
N ASP A 48 16.86 -23.08 -26.53
CA ASP A 48 15.42 -23.11 -26.23
C ASP A 48 15.10 -23.51 -24.77
N SER A 49 16.09 -23.48 -23.87
CA SER A 49 15.90 -23.94 -22.50
C SER A 49 16.58 -23.04 -21.46
N GLY A 50 15.99 -22.97 -20.28
CA GLY A 50 16.54 -22.19 -19.17
C GLY A 50 16.05 -22.70 -17.84
N ILE A 51 16.73 -22.30 -16.79
CA ILE A 51 16.39 -22.59 -15.40
C ILE A 51 16.23 -21.30 -14.61
N ALA A 52 15.20 -21.25 -13.78
CA ALA A 52 14.99 -20.19 -12.79
C ALA A 52 15.46 -20.69 -11.42
N ILE A 53 16.43 -20.00 -10.82
CA ILE A 53 16.98 -20.36 -9.54
C ILE A 53 16.64 -19.24 -8.55
N THR A 54 15.99 -19.59 -7.44
CA THR A 54 15.76 -18.64 -6.34
C THR A 54 17.09 -18.30 -5.67
N VAL A 55 17.42 -17.02 -5.64
CA VAL A 55 18.71 -16.52 -5.14
C VAL A 55 18.58 -15.61 -3.92
N ALA A 56 17.39 -15.02 -3.68
CA ALA A 56 17.14 -14.14 -2.54
C ALA A 56 15.63 -14.03 -2.24
N SER A 57 15.30 -13.39 -1.13
CA SER A 57 13.95 -12.97 -0.78
C SER A 57 13.93 -11.48 -0.45
N TYR A 58 12.77 -10.85 -0.67
CA TYR A 58 12.53 -9.48 -0.25
C TYR A 58 12.12 -9.44 1.22
N LEU A 59 12.63 -8.44 1.92
CA LEU A 59 12.10 -8.01 3.19
C LEU A 59 11.61 -6.57 3.03
N THR A 60 10.56 -6.20 3.76
CA THR A 60 10.16 -4.79 3.87
C THR A 60 11.21 -4.01 4.68
N PRO A 61 11.21 -2.67 4.69
CA PRO A 61 12.12 -1.88 5.51
C PRO A 61 12.14 -2.29 7.00
N ASN A 62 11.01 -2.70 7.55
CA ASN A 62 10.89 -3.19 8.92
C ASN A 62 11.31 -4.67 9.09
N GLY A 63 11.81 -5.30 8.03
CA GLY A 63 12.31 -6.68 8.05
C GLY A 63 11.23 -7.76 7.90
N ASN A 64 10.01 -7.41 7.53
CA ASN A 64 8.94 -8.39 7.34
C ASN A 64 9.12 -9.16 6.03
N ASN A 65 8.99 -10.49 6.09
CA ASN A 65 9.03 -11.35 4.91
C ASN A 65 7.64 -11.44 4.29
N ILE A 66 7.52 -11.04 3.04
CA ILE A 66 6.23 -11.07 2.31
C ILE A 66 5.96 -12.41 1.60
N GLN A 67 6.97 -13.29 1.48
CA GLN A 67 6.83 -14.54 0.73
C GLN A 67 5.74 -15.45 1.32
N GLY A 68 4.73 -15.76 0.49
CA GLY A 68 3.62 -16.65 0.84
C GLY A 68 2.59 -16.05 1.79
N GLN A 69 2.85 -14.86 2.31
CA GLN A 69 1.95 -14.17 3.25
C GLN A 69 1.33 -12.91 2.63
N GLY A 70 2.07 -12.24 1.76
CA GLY A 70 1.70 -10.93 1.24
C GLY A 70 1.78 -9.85 2.32
N MET A 71 1.21 -8.71 1.98
CA MET A 71 1.11 -7.56 2.86
C MET A 71 -0.33 -7.40 3.36
N THR A 72 -0.46 -7.11 4.64
CA THR A 72 -1.76 -6.78 5.23
C THR A 72 -2.01 -5.29 5.10
N PRO A 73 -3.11 -4.85 4.49
CA PRO A 73 -3.45 -3.44 4.44
C PRO A 73 -3.78 -2.90 5.84
N ASP A 74 -3.52 -1.60 6.05
CA ASP A 74 -3.88 -0.90 7.28
C ASP A 74 -5.39 -0.78 7.44
N LYS A 75 -6.11 -0.76 6.30
CA LYS A 75 -7.57 -0.75 6.24
C LYS A 75 -8.07 -1.78 5.23
N LEU A 76 -8.78 -2.77 5.71
CA LEU A 76 -9.49 -3.73 4.86
C LEU A 76 -10.70 -3.06 4.22
N LEU A 77 -10.91 -3.31 2.94
CA LEU A 77 -12.09 -2.88 2.18
C LEU A 77 -12.86 -4.11 1.69
N ASP A 78 -14.18 -3.99 1.66
CA ASP A 78 -15.02 -5.01 1.05
C ASP A 78 -14.72 -5.11 -0.45
N LEU A 79 -14.82 -6.33 -1.00
CA LEU A 79 -14.57 -6.59 -2.41
C LEU A 79 -15.48 -5.72 -3.28
N PRO A 80 -14.92 -4.92 -4.21
CA PRO A 80 -15.74 -4.25 -5.22
C PRO A 80 -16.23 -5.27 -6.26
N ASP A 81 -17.27 -4.91 -6.98
CA ASP A 81 -17.62 -5.64 -8.19
C ASP A 81 -16.48 -5.52 -9.20
N ALA A 82 -16.06 -6.65 -9.76
CA ALA A 82 -14.88 -6.73 -10.65
C ALA A 82 -14.99 -5.83 -11.91
N SER A 83 -16.22 -5.42 -12.27
CA SER A 83 -16.50 -4.51 -13.38
C SER A 83 -16.14 -3.04 -13.10
N ASP A 84 -15.94 -2.66 -11.83
CA ASP A 84 -15.87 -1.27 -11.42
C ASP A 84 -14.43 -0.75 -11.22
N TYR A 85 -13.43 -1.64 -11.26
CA TYR A 85 -12.03 -1.28 -11.05
C TYR A 85 -11.56 -0.15 -11.97
N GLY A 86 -11.12 0.95 -11.38
CA GLY A 86 -10.60 2.13 -12.07
C GLY A 86 -11.65 2.94 -12.80
N SER A 87 -12.94 2.64 -12.66
CA SER A 87 -14.04 3.44 -13.17
C SER A 87 -14.45 4.55 -12.19
N THR A 88 -15.37 5.42 -12.61
CA THR A 88 -15.99 6.43 -11.72
C THR A 88 -16.84 5.81 -10.61
N GLU A 89 -17.23 4.55 -10.77
CA GLU A 89 -18.03 3.78 -9.83
C GLU A 89 -17.19 2.93 -8.88
N ASP A 90 -15.86 2.98 -9.01
CA ASP A 90 -14.94 2.21 -8.16
C ASP A 90 -15.05 2.65 -6.69
N LYS A 91 -15.70 1.80 -5.91
CA LYS A 91 -15.93 2.05 -4.49
C LYS A 91 -14.63 2.16 -3.68
N TRP A 92 -13.56 1.48 -4.11
CA TRP A 92 -12.28 1.58 -3.42
C TRP A 92 -11.62 2.93 -3.61
N VAL A 93 -11.66 3.45 -4.84
CA VAL A 93 -11.19 4.80 -5.13
C VAL A 93 -12.00 5.82 -4.32
N ARG A 94 -13.32 5.68 -4.33
CA ARG A 94 -14.20 6.57 -3.57
C ARG A 94 -13.94 6.52 -2.06
N ASN A 95 -13.74 5.32 -1.49
CA ASN A 95 -13.39 5.17 -0.07
C ASN A 95 -12.04 5.80 0.27
N ALA A 96 -11.06 5.69 -0.63
CA ALA A 96 -9.75 6.31 -0.46
C ALA A 96 -9.84 7.84 -0.50
N GLU A 97 -10.64 8.40 -1.40
CA GLU A 97 -10.92 9.84 -1.47
C GLU A 97 -11.54 10.36 -0.17
N LEU A 98 -12.64 9.75 0.27
CA LEU A 98 -13.33 10.13 1.51
C LEU A 98 -12.41 10.02 2.73
N PHE A 99 -11.55 9.01 2.76
CA PHE A 99 -10.58 8.88 3.82
C PHE A 99 -9.55 10.02 3.82
N LEU A 100 -9.03 10.38 2.64
CA LEU A 100 -8.09 11.50 2.51
C LEU A 100 -8.74 12.83 2.88
N GLU A 101 -9.98 13.09 2.45
CA GLU A 101 -10.75 14.27 2.84
C GLU A 101 -10.88 14.37 4.36
N SER A 102 -11.22 13.25 5.03
CA SER A 102 -11.34 13.21 6.50
C SER A 102 -10.04 13.52 7.25
N LEU A 103 -8.89 13.23 6.63
CA LEU A 103 -7.59 13.57 7.22
C LEU A 103 -7.28 15.07 7.09
N LEU A 104 -7.60 15.67 5.95
CA LEU A 104 -7.41 17.12 5.72
C LEU A 104 -8.28 17.95 6.66
N GLU A 105 -9.54 17.59 6.84
CA GLU A 105 -10.45 18.26 7.78
C GLU A 105 -9.91 18.24 9.23
N LYS A 106 -9.33 17.11 9.66
CA LYS A 106 -8.72 16.98 10.98
C LYS A 106 -7.49 17.85 11.15
N GLU A 107 -6.66 17.98 10.12
CA GLU A 107 -5.49 18.86 10.13
C GLU A 107 -5.91 20.33 10.23
N GLU A 108 -6.90 20.75 9.46
CA GLU A 108 -7.43 22.12 9.50
C GLU A 108 -7.98 22.49 10.90
N VAL A 109 -8.77 21.60 11.50
CA VAL A 109 -9.30 21.81 12.86
C VAL A 109 -8.18 21.88 13.89
N SER A 110 -7.14 21.05 13.76
CA SER A 110 -6.00 21.07 14.69
C SER A 110 -5.19 22.36 14.59
N VAL A 111 -4.97 22.87 13.38
CA VAL A 111 -4.28 24.14 13.14
C VAL A 111 -5.06 25.32 13.74
N GLN A 112 -6.36 25.39 13.46
CA GLN A 112 -7.22 26.44 14.03
C GLN A 112 -7.23 26.43 15.57
N THR A 113 -7.25 25.25 16.18
CA THR A 113 -7.22 25.12 17.65
C THR A 113 -5.90 25.65 18.23
N ILE A 114 -4.77 25.39 17.57
CA ILE A 114 -3.46 25.88 17.99
C ILE A 114 -3.38 27.39 17.85
N GLU A 115 -3.90 27.95 16.78
CA GLU A 115 -3.93 29.41 16.56
C GLU A 115 -4.75 30.12 17.62
N LEU A 116 -5.95 29.64 17.95
CA LEU A 116 -6.81 30.23 19.01
C LEU A 116 -6.14 30.17 20.38
N ASN A 117 -5.52 29.05 20.74
CA ASN A 117 -4.82 28.94 22.03
C ASN A 117 -3.60 29.90 22.12
N ASN A 118 -2.92 30.14 21.00
CA ASN A 118 -1.79 31.07 20.96
C ASN A 118 -2.23 32.56 21.06
N GLU A 119 -3.44 32.89 20.65
CA GLU A 119 -4.00 34.25 20.83
C GLU A 119 -4.44 34.51 22.26
N GLU A 120 -5.03 33.52 22.94
CA GLU A 120 -5.40 33.61 24.36
C GLU A 120 -4.19 33.77 25.29
N ILE A 121 -3.03 33.22 24.97
CA ILE A 121 -1.81 33.32 25.76
C ILE A 121 -1.17 34.73 25.63
N LYS A 122 -1.47 35.46 24.56
CA LYS A 122 -0.89 36.77 24.29
C LYS A 122 -1.73 37.97 24.83
N SER A 123 -2.92 37.68 25.33
CA SER A 123 -3.82 38.69 25.93
C SER A 123 -3.68 38.71 27.45
#